data_39ecd761891bf7832b497eae6600c407
#
_entry.id   39ecd761891bf7832b497eae6600c407
#
_cell.length_a   1.000
_cell.length_b   1.000
_cell.length_c   1.000
_cell.angle_alpha   90.00
_cell.angle_beta   90.00
_cell.angle_gamma   90.00
#
_symmetry.space_group_name_H-M   'P 1'
#
loop_
_entity.id
_entity.type
_entity.pdbx_description
1 polymer ?
#
loop_
_entity_poly.entity_id
_entity_poly.type
_entity_poly.pdbx_seq_one_letter_code
_entity_poly.pdbx_strand_id
1 'polypeptide(L)'
;MDITAFGRPRLHGWQGKFFSHVANRAIKAVGFALVVQVGHGGGQRLPLLKQIICADKDTVSEDQFKATVLKTAGQSLAAAEVLVHDAGASIADMQTAQVPRYVVRLDRNCTARRNQLPPSAGDRGRPAEYGPLVRPLARSYKGHDLPAPPPDVTLQFTYAGRIIRTQGWQDVVRRDQKVAADLPTFTIWVYHDPLYQKPLVLGTNLTAQPATTLHLYLDRWPVEEVPLVCKQLLGLQRQFVFAAAARFRLPELGLLAANILAHLAAGLPALPTGFWDRQPRRTPGRLRRVLGQAGFPKAYPLDRRLREKQAVTAHLPKAVRAHRRHKATQTAISTA
;
A
#
# COMPACT_ATOMS: atom_id res chain seq x y z
N MET A 1 -5.97 -1.63 -2.60
CA MET A 1 -5.22 -1.45 -3.86
C MET A 1 -3.74 -1.29 -3.56
N ASP A 2 -2.88 -1.80 -4.44
CA ASP A 2 -1.43 -1.64 -4.33
C ASP A 2 -0.80 -1.50 -5.73
N ILE A 3 0.27 -0.70 -5.84
CA ILE A 3 1.04 -0.53 -7.08
C ILE A 3 2.37 -1.24 -6.93
N THR A 4 2.69 -2.07 -7.90
CA THR A 4 3.94 -2.82 -7.93
C THR A 4 4.61 -2.68 -9.30
N ALA A 5 5.93 -2.83 -9.35
CA ALA A 5 6.65 -2.77 -10.62
C ALA A 5 7.68 -3.90 -10.73
N PHE A 6 7.88 -4.34 -11.96
CA PHE A 6 8.91 -5.32 -12.30
C PHE A 6 10.06 -4.60 -13.00
N GLY A 7 11.17 -4.42 -12.30
CA GLY A 7 12.37 -3.75 -12.82
C GLY A 7 12.90 -4.44 -14.07
N ARG A 8 13.05 -3.68 -15.14
CA ARG A 8 13.55 -4.13 -16.45
C ARG A 8 14.52 -3.08 -17.01
N PRO A 9 15.71 -2.91 -16.43
CA PRO A 9 16.63 -1.81 -16.76
C PRO A 9 17.10 -1.83 -18.20
N ARG A 10 17.04 -2.98 -18.88
CA ARG A 10 17.45 -3.14 -20.29
C ARG A 10 16.27 -3.17 -21.27
N LEU A 11 15.07 -2.81 -20.86
CA LEU A 11 13.90 -2.81 -21.73
C LEU A 11 14.01 -1.67 -22.75
N HIS A 12 14.01 -2.00 -24.03
CA HIS A 12 14.06 -1.03 -25.13
C HIS A 12 12.67 -0.46 -25.43
N GLY A 13 12.61 0.81 -25.90
CA GLY A 13 11.36 1.48 -26.27
C GLY A 13 10.37 1.68 -25.11
N TRP A 14 10.84 1.64 -23.86
CA TRP A 14 10.04 1.81 -22.67
C TRP A 14 10.57 2.97 -21.83
N GLN A 15 9.72 3.92 -21.48
CA GLN A 15 10.11 5.12 -20.72
C GLN A 15 9.74 5.03 -19.24
N GLY A 16 8.75 4.23 -18.87
CA GLY A 16 8.23 4.14 -17.52
C GLY A 16 9.30 3.83 -16.48
N LYS A 17 9.38 4.68 -15.45
CA LYS A 17 10.28 4.52 -14.31
C LYS A 17 9.46 4.46 -13.03
N PHE A 18 9.75 3.47 -12.21
CA PHE A 18 9.11 3.27 -10.92
C PHE A 18 10.17 3.21 -9.81
N PHE A 19 9.81 3.68 -8.62
CA PHE A 19 10.72 3.66 -7.49
C PHE A 19 11.02 2.24 -7.05
N SER A 20 12.30 1.94 -6.90
CA SER A 20 12.79 0.66 -6.37
C SER A 20 13.41 0.89 -5.01
N HIS A 21 12.78 0.38 -3.96
CA HIS A 21 13.34 0.42 -2.60
C HIS A 21 14.68 -0.29 -2.51
N VAL A 22 14.92 -1.31 -3.34
CA VAL A 22 16.20 -2.03 -3.39
C VAL A 22 17.30 -1.20 -4.02
N ALA A 23 16.97 -0.44 -5.06
CA ALA A 23 17.90 0.45 -5.76
C ALA A 23 17.99 1.83 -5.11
N ASN A 24 17.03 2.17 -4.25
CA ASN A 24 16.81 3.51 -3.65
C ASN A 24 16.75 4.63 -4.70
N ARG A 25 16.18 4.33 -5.86
CA ARG A 25 15.96 5.28 -6.98
C ARG A 25 14.91 4.76 -7.95
N ALA A 26 14.39 5.64 -8.79
CA ALA A 26 13.55 5.23 -9.90
C ALA A 26 14.38 4.46 -10.95
N ILE A 27 13.89 3.29 -11.35
CA ILE A 27 14.48 2.44 -12.39
C ILE A 27 13.44 2.14 -13.47
N LYS A 28 13.91 1.87 -14.69
CA LYS A 28 13.04 1.43 -15.78
C LYS A 28 12.34 0.14 -15.37
N ALA A 29 11.00 0.17 -15.41
CA ALA A 29 10.19 -0.95 -14.94
C ALA A 29 8.82 -0.97 -15.63
N VAL A 30 8.18 -2.13 -15.65
CA VAL A 30 6.78 -2.29 -16.06
C VAL A 30 5.93 -2.25 -14.79
N GLY A 31 5.05 -1.27 -14.70
CA GLY A 31 4.16 -1.06 -13.56
C GLY A 31 2.86 -1.85 -13.68
N PHE A 32 2.38 -2.33 -12.55
CA PHE A 32 1.09 -3.00 -12.39
C PHE A 32 0.41 -2.47 -11.14
N ALA A 33 -0.87 -2.22 -11.24
CA ALA A 33 -1.71 -1.97 -10.08
C ALA A 33 -2.66 -3.15 -9.86
N LEU A 34 -2.80 -3.53 -8.60
CA LEU A 34 -3.64 -4.64 -8.16
C LEU A 34 -4.83 -4.08 -7.39
N VAL A 35 -6.02 -4.34 -7.87
CA VAL A 35 -7.26 -4.12 -7.14
C VAL A 35 -7.70 -5.47 -6.58
N VAL A 36 -7.57 -5.62 -5.27
CA VAL A 36 -7.88 -6.86 -4.56
C VAL A 36 -9.07 -6.59 -3.64
N GLN A 37 -10.12 -7.34 -3.79
CA GLN A 37 -11.21 -7.40 -2.84
C GLN A 37 -10.80 -8.33 -1.70
N VAL A 38 -11.02 -7.91 -0.47
CA VAL A 38 -10.71 -8.73 0.70
C VAL A 38 -12.01 -9.20 1.33
N GLY A 39 -12.17 -10.50 1.36
CA GLY A 39 -13.22 -11.18 2.11
C GLY A 39 -12.68 -11.81 3.39
N HIS A 40 -13.58 -12.33 4.21
CA HIS A 40 -13.24 -13.08 5.43
C HIS A 40 -13.81 -14.50 5.37
N GLY A 41 -13.00 -15.47 5.72
CA GLY A 41 -13.41 -16.87 5.79
C GLY A 41 -12.53 -17.66 6.76
N GLY A 42 -13.14 -18.45 7.64
CA GLY A 42 -12.40 -19.26 8.61
C GLY A 42 -11.46 -18.48 9.51
N GLY A 43 -11.80 -17.23 9.87
CA GLY A 43 -10.96 -16.33 10.66
C GLY A 43 -9.75 -15.77 9.91
N GLN A 44 -9.70 -15.93 8.60
CA GLN A 44 -8.63 -15.41 7.74
C GLN A 44 -9.13 -14.38 6.75
N ARG A 45 -8.25 -13.48 6.31
CA ARG A 45 -8.48 -12.54 5.22
C ARG A 45 -8.20 -13.24 3.90
N LEU A 46 -9.20 -13.28 3.03
CA LEU A 46 -9.13 -13.95 1.73
C LEU A 46 -8.94 -12.94 0.61
N PRO A 47 -7.77 -12.83 -0.01
CA PRO A 47 -7.57 -11.93 -1.13
C PRO A 47 -8.22 -12.49 -2.40
N LEU A 48 -9.03 -11.67 -3.07
CA LEU A 48 -9.60 -11.96 -4.37
C LEU A 48 -9.19 -10.86 -5.36
N LEU A 49 -8.34 -11.19 -6.31
CA LEU A 49 -7.89 -10.26 -7.33
C LEU A 49 -9.05 -9.91 -8.26
N LYS A 50 -9.52 -8.66 -8.18
CA LYS A 50 -10.59 -8.12 -9.04
C LYS A 50 -10.05 -7.65 -10.38
N GLN A 51 -8.92 -6.95 -10.35
CA GLN A 51 -8.37 -6.30 -11.53
C GLN A 51 -6.85 -6.16 -11.44
N ILE A 52 -6.20 -6.34 -12.58
CA ILE A 52 -4.80 -5.94 -12.82
C ILE A 52 -4.84 -4.82 -13.85
N ILE A 53 -4.27 -3.67 -13.51
CA ILE A 53 -4.10 -2.54 -14.42
C ILE A 53 -2.62 -2.44 -14.76
N CYS A 54 -2.29 -2.44 -16.05
CA CYS A 54 -0.91 -2.35 -16.53
C CYS A 54 -0.57 -0.92 -16.93
N ALA A 55 0.60 -0.46 -16.56
CA ALA A 55 1.16 0.77 -17.12
C ALA A 55 1.47 0.52 -18.61
N ASP A 56 1.04 1.42 -19.47
CA ASP A 56 1.37 1.37 -20.90
C ASP A 56 2.79 1.88 -21.20
N LYS A 57 3.18 1.84 -22.47
CA LYS A 57 4.50 2.31 -22.91
C LYS A 57 4.69 3.83 -22.75
N ASP A 58 3.59 4.58 -22.74
CA ASP A 58 3.56 6.04 -22.72
C ASP A 58 3.43 6.57 -21.28
N THR A 59 3.23 5.69 -20.29
CA THR A 59 3.23 6.04 -18.88
C THR A 59 4.64 6.43 -18.42
N VAL A 60 4.88 7.71 -18.26
CA VAL A 60 6.24 8.25 -18.00
C VAL A 60 6.59 8.14 -16.51
N SER A 61 5.63 8.33 -15.62
CA SER A 61 5.86 8.39 -14.17
C SER A 61 4.89 7.51 -13.37
N GLU A 62 5.32 7.18 -12.15
CA GLU A 62 4.50 6.47 -11.17
C GLU A 62 3.26 7.29 -10.76
N ASP A 63 3.38 8.62 -10.64
CA ASP A 63 2.25 9.50 -10.28
C ASP A 63 1.19 9.54 -11.37
N GLN A 64 1.58 9.61 -12.64
CA GLN A 64 0.65 9.53 -13.76
C GLN A 64 -0.09 8.19 -13.78
N PHE A 65 0.64 7.10 -13.56
CA PHE A 65 0.05 5.76 -13.47
C PHE A 65 -0.91 5.67 -12.29
N LYS A 66 -0.53 6.16 -11.13
CA LYS A 66 -1.37 6.20 -9.93
C LYS A 66 -2.69 6.94 -10.18
N ALA A 67 -2.66 8.10 -10.82
CA ALA A 67 -3.87 8.86 -11.16
C ALA A 67 -4.83 8.05 -12.04
N THR A 68 -4.32 7.40 -13.09
CA THR A 68 -5.10 6.53 -13.98
C THR A 68 -5.71 5.37 -13.21
N VAL A 69 -4.92 4.72 -12.37
CA VAL A 69 -5.36 3.56 -11.57
C VAL A 69 -6.45 3.93 -10.57
N LEU A 70 -6.28 5.04 -9.84
CA LEU A 70 -7.26 5.52 -8.87
C LEU A 70 -8.60 5.83 -9.53
N LYS A 71 -8.57 6.48 -10.71
CA LYS A 71 -9.76 6.76 -11.49
C LYS A 71 -10.46 5.47 -11.92
N THR A 72 -9.73 4.52 -12.50
CA THR A 72 -10.27 3.24 -12.97
C THR A 72 -10.83 2.42 -11.81
N ALA A 73 -10.08 2.30 -10.71
CA ALA A 73 -10.52 1.58 -9.51
C ALA A 73 -11.75 2.25 -8.87
N GLY A 74 -11.76 3.58 -8.79
CA GLY A 74 -12.90 4.34 -8.24
C GLY A 74 -14.18 4.13 -9.02
N GLN A 75 -14.11 4.09 -10.36
CA GLN A 75 -15.24 3.83 -11.24
C GLN A 75 -15.77 2.39 -11.15
N SER A 76 -14.92 1.44 -10.79
CA SER A 76 -15.30 0.03 -10.68
C SER A 76 -15.81 -0.38 -9.31
N LEU A 77 -15.89 0.54 -8.32
CA LEU A 77 -16.36 0.24 -6.98
C LEU A 77 -17.88 0.00 -6.96
N ALA A 78 -18.29 -1.14 -6.45
CA ALA A 78 -19.70 -1.39 -6.12
C ALA A 78 -20.16 -0.50 -4.95
N ALA A 79 -21.49 -0.39 -4.77
CA ALA A 79 -22.09 0.51 -3.78
C ALA A 79 -21.61 0.29 -2.33
N ALA A 80 -21.30 -0.95 -1.95
CA ALA A 80 -20.82 -1.30 -0.61
C ALA A 80 -19.29 -1.36 -0.50
N GLU A 81 -18.54 -1.14 -1.58
CA GLU A 81 -17.09 -1.25 -1.58
C GLU A 81 -16.42 0.06 -1.23
N VAL A 82 -15.29 -0.03 -0.57
CA VAL A 82 -14.44 1.09 -0.15
C VAL A 82 -13.04 0.87 -0.70
N LEU A 83 -12.47 1.88 -1.36
CA LEU A 83 -11.08 1.83 -1.79
C LEU A 83 -10.15 2.12 -0.63
N VAL A 84 -9.32 1.16 -0.29
CA VAL A 84 -8.31 1.32 0.77
C VAL A 84 -6.92 1.40 0.14
N HIS A 85 -6.17 2.44 0.51
CA HIS A 85 -4.81 2.64 0.01
C HIS A 85 -3.84 2.99 1.14
N ASP A 86 -2.57 2.63 0.97
CA ASP A 86 -1.50 3.04 1.89
C ASP A 86 -1.01 4.46 1.57
N ALA A 87 0.03 4.92 2.28
CA ALA A 87 0.64 6.25 2.17
C ALA A 87 1.14 6.64 0.75
N GLY A 88 1.04 5.74 -0.23
CA GLY A 88 1.33 6.03 -1.64
C GLY A 88 0.30 6.93 -2.34
N ALA A 89 -0.89 7.16 -1.76
CA ALA A 89 -1.89 8.10 -2.27
C ALA A 89 -2.31 9.09 -1.18
N SER A 90 -2.62 10.31 -1.59
CA SER A 90 -3.10 11.39 -0.74
C SER A 90 -4.62 11.58 -0.85
N ILE A 91 -5.20 12.38 0.04
CA ILE A 91 -6.60 12.84 -0.07
C ILE A 91 -6.82 13.58 -1.41
N ALA A 92 -5.86 14.38 -1.84
CA ALA A 92 -5.94 15.08 -3.12
C ALA A 92 -6.03 14.12 -4.30
N ASP A 93 -5.24 13.03 -4.28
CA ASP A 93 -5.29 12.01 -5.32
C ASP A 93 -6.68 11.35 -5.37
N MET A 94 -7.27 11.00 -4.21
CA MET A 94 -8.60 10.38 -4.11
C MET A 94 -9.70 11.30 -4.63
N GLN A 95 -9.67 12.58 -4.24
CA GLN A 95 -10.66 13.56 -4.66
C GLN A 95 -10.52 13.92 -6.15
N THR A 96 -9.30 14.07 -6.66
CA THR A 96 -9.04 14.34 -8.08
C THR A 96 -9.49 13.17 -8.97
N ALA A 97 -9.27 11.94 -8.51
CA ALA A 97 -9.75 10.74 -9.18
C ALA A 97 -11.24 10.46 -8.98
N GLN A 98 -11.94 11.30 -8.20
CA GLN A 98 -13.37 11.16 -7.87
C GLN A 98 -13.71 9.79 -7.27
N VAL A 99 -12.84 9.26 -6.41
CA VAL A 99 -13.10 8.00 -5.71
C VAL A 99 -14.26 8.18 -4.73
N PRO A 100 -15.40 7.46 -4.90
CA PRO A 100 -16.61 7.75 -4.15
C PRO A 100 -16.52 7.42 -2.66
N ARG A 101 -15.75 6.41 -2.29
CA ARG A 101 -15.57 5.95 -0.91
C ARG A 101 -14.13 5.48 -0.72
N TYR A 102 -13.42 6.06 0.25
CA TYR A 102 -12.02 5.71 0.46
C TYR A 102 -11.60 5.75 1.94
N VAL A 103 -10.58 4.97 2.23
CA VAL A 103 -9.72 5.07 3.42
C VAL A 103 -8.27 5.11 2.95
N VAL A 104 -7.53 6.13 3.36
CA VAL A 104 -6.14 6.31 2.98
C VAL A 104 -5.27 6.60 4.20
N ARG A 105 -4.09 6.02 4.24
CA ARG A 105 -3.10 6.36 5.26
C ARG A 105 -2.46 7.69 4.95
N LEU A 106 -2.46 8.57 5.94
CA LEU A 106 -1.85 9.89 5.85
C LEU A 106 -0.47 9.91 6.52
N ASP A 107 0.37 10.79 6.03
CA ASP A 107 1.62 11.09 6.71
C ASP A 107 1.33 11.73 8.09
N ARG A 108 2.18 11.46 9.06
CA ARG A 108 2.06 12.02 10.41
C ARG A 108 2.18 13.55 10.45
N ASN A 109 2.80 14.14 9.46
CA ASN A 109 2.91 15.59 9.29
C ASN A 109 1.77 16.19 8.43
N CYS A 110 0.72 15.41 8.17
CA CYS A 110 -0.42 15.88 7.39
C CYS A 110 -1.02 17.16 8.00
N THR A 111 -1.56 17.99 7.13
CA THR A 111 -2.20 19.24 7.51
C THR A 111 -3.45 19.42 6.67
N ALA A 112 -4.56 19.69 7.33
CA ALA A 112 -5.84 20.03 6.73
C ALA A 112 -6.30 21.41 7.21
N ARG A 113 -7.51 21.80 6.86
CA ARG A 113 -8.18 23.02 7.36
C ARG A 113 -9.61 22.70 7.74
N ARG A 114 -10.18 23.52 8.65
CA ARG A 114 -11.63 23.57 8.84
C ARG A 114 -12.29 24.20 7.61
N ASN A 115 -13.44 23.69 7.21
CA ASN A 115 -14.26 24.34 6.19
C ASN A 115 -15.18 25.42 6.80
N GLN A 116 -14.60 26.26 7.67
CA GLN A 116 -15.28 27.34 8.33
C GLN A 116 -14.29 28.48 8.52
N LEU A 117 -14.69 29.71 8.21
CA LEU A 117 -13.84 30.85 8.45
C LEU A 117 -13.66 31.10 9.97
N PRO A 118 -12.49 31.55 10.40
CA PRO A 118 -12.32 32.00 11.79
C PRO A 118 -13.26 33.19 12.05
N PRO A 119 -13.71 33.39 13.30
CA PRO A 119 -14.45 34.58 13.66
C PRO A 119 -13.63 35.82 13.27
N SER A 120 -14.33 36.84 12.73
CA SER A 120 -13.68 38.07 12.30
C SER A 120 -12.98 38.74 13.48
N ALA A 121 -11.68 38.99 13.33
CA ALA A 121 -10.89 39.66 14.36
C ALA A 121 -10.99 41.20 14.33
N GLY A 122 -11.92 41.76 13.58
CA GLY A 122 -12.14 43.21 13.39
C GLY A 122 -12.29 43.61 11.92
N ASP A 123 -12.69 44.86 11.71
CA ASP A 123 -13.05 45.38 10.39
C ASP A 123 -11.86 45.81 9.52
N ARG A 124 -10.63 45.61 9.97
CA ARG A 124 -9.42 46.04 9.26
C ARG A 124 -8.62 44.83 8.76
N GLY A 125 -8.34 44.83 7.46
CA GLY A 125 -7.50 43.83 6.82
C GLY A 125 -8.19 43.05 5.69
N ARG A 126 -7.43 42.21 4.97
CA ARG A 126 -7.99 41.33 3.95
C ARG A 126 -8.86 40.25 4.64
N PRO A 127 -10.09 40.04 4.19
CA PRO A 127 -10.93 38.95 4.72
C PRO A 127 -10.23 37.60 4.66
N ALA A 128 -10.43 36.78 5.67
CA ALA A 128 -9.92 35.42 5.69
C ALA A 128 -10.62 34.59 4.61
N GLU A 129 -9.84 33.93 3.77
CA GLU A 129 -10.36 33.01 2.72
C GLU A 129 -10.23 31.55 3.12
N TYR A 130 -9.43 31.25 4.13
CA TYR A 130 -9.09 29.90 4.57
C TYR A 130 -9.48 29.69 6.02
N GLY A 131 -10.00 28.52 6.30
CA GLY A 131 -10.27 28.09 7.66
C GLY A 131 -9.01 27.79 8.48
N PRO A 132 -9.15 27.63 9.82
CA PRO A 132 -8.06 27.28 10.71
C PRO A 132 -7.35 25.99 10.31
N LEU A 133 -6.03 25.95 10.53
CA LEU A 133 -5.23 24.76 10.24
C LEU A 133 -5.51 23.65 11.26
N VAL A 134 -5.67 22.45 10.75
CA VAL A 134 -5.79 21.20 11.52
C VAL A 134 -4.51 20.38 11.30
N ARG A 135 -3.75 20.18 12.38
CA ARG A 135 -2.56 19.33 12.46
C ARG A 135 -2.84 18.25 13.49
N PRO A 136 -3.22 17.04 13.09
CA PRO A 136 -3.68 16.00 14.03
C PRO A 136 -2.63 15.58 15.06
N LEU A 137 -1.36 15.75 14.75
CA LEU A 137 -0.26 15.47 15.66
C LEU A 137 0.57 16.73 15.90
N ALA A 138 0.86 17.00 17.17
CA ALA A 138 1.80 18.04 17.55
C ALA A 138 3.19 17.73 16.98
N ARG A 139 3.91 18.75 16.57
CA ARG A 139 5.28 18.62 16.05
C ARG A 139 6.06 19.91 16.26
N SER A 140 7.38 19.80 16.25
CA SER A 140 8.27 20.97 16.17
C SER A 140 8.73 21.17 14.72
N TYR A 141 8.80 22.42 14.29
CA TYR A 141 9.32 22.78 12.97
C TYR A 141 10.12 24.09 13.07
N LYS A 142 11.40 24.02 12.70
CA LYS A 142 12.33 25.17 12.76
C LYS A 142 12.37 25.86 14.15
N GLY A 143 12.35 25.04 15.23
CA GLY A 143 12.38 25.54 16.60
C GLY A 143 11.04 26.08 17.14
N HIS A 144 9.97 26.03 16.36
CA HIS A 144 8.62 26.41 16.78
C HIS A 144 7.77 25.19 17.06
N ASP A 145 7.12 25.15 18.21
CA ASP A 145 6.16 24.12 18.52
C ASP A 145 4.83 24.40 17.82
N LEU A 146 4.36 23.40 17.10
CA LEU A 146 3.10 23.41 16.41
C LEU A 146 2.16 22.44 17.12
N PRO A 147 1.31 22.93 18.04
CA PRO A 147 0.40 22.09 18.79
C PRO A 147 -0.69 21.49 17.88
N ALA A 148 -1.22 20.34 18.26
CA ALA A 148 -2.42 19.80 17.68
C ALA A 148 -3.64 20.59 18.19
N PRO A 149 -4.57 21.01 17.31
CA PRO A 149 -5.84 21.56 17.77
C PRO A 149 -6.66 20.47 18.48
N PRO A 150 -7.61 20.84 19.36
CA PRO A 150 -8.45 19.86 20.03
C PRO A 150 -9.20 19.00 18.99
N PRO A 151 -9.30 17.68 19.21
CA PRO A 151 -10.10 16.81 18.37
C PRO A 151 -11.60 17.05 18.60
N ASP A 152 -12.42 16.81 17.57
CA ASP A 152 -13.88 16.88 17.70
C ASP A 152 -14.43 15.68 18.47
N VAL A 153 -13.75 14.54 18.32
CA VAL A 153 -14.15 13.27 18.93
C VAL A 153 -12.94 12.58 19.52
N THR A 154 -13.09 12.09 20.75
CA THR A 154 -12.10 11.22 21.40
C THR A 154 -12.83 9.98 21.89
N LEU A 155 -12.38 8.81 21.44
CA LEU A 155 -13.00 7.53 21.77
C LEU A 155 -11.93 6.48 22.10
N GLN A 156 -12.40 5.40 22.73
CA GLN A 156 -11.60 4.20 22.96
C GLN A 156 -12.43 2.98 22.56
N PHE A 157 -11.77 1.98 21.99
CA PHE A 157 -12.40 0.69 21.68
C PHE A 157 -11.37 -0.44 21.79
N THR A 158 -11.87 -1.66 21.93
CA THR A 158 -11.01 -2.85 22.01
C THR A 158 -10.81 -3.45 20.64
N TYR A 159 -9.55 -3.68 20.26
CA TYR A 159 -9.16 -4.39 19.05
C TYR A 159 -8.09 -5.45 19.36
N ALA A 160 -8.36 -6.70 19.00
CA ALA A 160 -7.45 -7.83 19.25
C ALA A 160 -6.90 -7.87 20.69
N GLY A 161 -7.79 -7.65 21.68
CA GLY A 161 -7.45 -7.64 23.12
C GLY A 161 -6.70 -6.41 23.61
N ARG A 162 -6.52 -5.37 22.79
CA ARG A 162 -5.86 -4.12 23.16
C ARG A 162 -6.83 -2.95 23.13
N ILE A 163 -6.64 -1.99 24.02
CA ILE A 163 -7.39 -0.73 24.02
C ILE A 163 -6.73 0.24 23.06
N ILE A 164 -7.44 0.59 22.00
CA ILE A 164 -7.02 1.60 21.02
C ILE A 164 -7.67 2.93 21.40
N ARG A 165 -6.85 3.95 21.65
CA ARG A 165 -7.32 5.32 21.81
C ARG A 165 -7.35 6.00 20.46
N THR A 166 -8.42 6.72 20.16
CA THR A 166 -8.57 7.39 18.88
C THR A 166 -9.06 8.82 19.04
N GLN A 167 -8.58 9.70 18.19
CA GLN A 167 -8.96 11.09 18.09
C GLN A 167 -9.39 11.38 16.66
N GLY A 168 -10.46 12.15 16.48
CA GLY A 168 -11.04 12.47 15.20
C GLY A 168 -11.20 13.97 14.97
N TRP A 169 -10.88 14.42 13.76
CA TRP A 169 -11.17 15.76 13.23
C TRP A 169 -12.07 15.56 12.02
N GLN A 170 -13.32 15.96 12.18
CA GLN A 170 -14.37 15.76 11.18
C GLN A 170 -14.52 17.00 10.29
N ASP A 171 -15.15 16.82 9.14
CA ASP A 171 -15.49 17.89 8.19
C ASP A 171 -14.32 18.82 7.84
N VAL A 172 -13.14 18.23 7.69
CA VAL A 172 -11.96 18.97 7.26
C VAL A 172 -11.83 18.95 5.73
N VAL A 173 -11.18 19.98 5.21
CA VAL A 173 -10.84 20.13 3.79
C VAL A 173 -9.32 20.15 3.60
N ARG A 174 -8.86 19.99 2.38
CA ARG A 174 -7.43 20.06 2.08
C ARG A 174 -6.87 21.43 2.43
N ARG A 175 -5.58 21.43 2.76
CA ARG A 175 -4.86 22.65 3.16
C ARG A 175 -4.92 23.77 2.12
N ASP A 176 -4.93 23.41 0.85
CA ASP A 176 -4.91 24.33 -0.31
C ASP A 176 -6.28 24.88 -0.70
N GLN A 177 -7.36 24.40 -0.09
CA GLN A 177 -8.73 24.81 -0.40
C GLN A 177 -9.17 26.01 0.44
N LYS A 178 -9.79 26.99 -0.22
CA LYS A 178 -10.53 28.08 0.42
C LYS A 178 -11.86 27.54 0.93
N VAL A 179 -12.42 28.21 1.94
CA VAL A 179 -13.73 27.82 2.47
C VAL A 179 -14.81 28.01 1.41
N ALA A 180 -15.59 26.95 1.17
CA ALA A 180 -16.77 26.96 0.29
C ALA A 180 -17.76 25.87 0.71
N ALA A 181 -19.05 26.08 0.42
CA ALA A 181 -20.12 25.18 0.85
C ALA A 181 -19.99 23.76 0.25
N ASP A 182 -19.58 23.68 -1.03
CA ASP A 182 -19.62 22.43 -1.81
C ASP A 182 -18.28 21.68 -1.85
N LEU A 183 -17.38 21.97 -0.92
CA LEU A 183 -16.10 21.27 -0.88
C LEU A 183 -16.25 19.83 -0.40
N PRO A 184 -15.56 18.88 -1.03
CA PRO A 184 -15.51 17.52 -0.55
C PRO A 184 -14.73 17.49 0.79
N THR A 185 -15.45 17.26 1.87
CA THR A 185 -14.87 17.11 3.21
C THR A 185 -14.40 15.68 3.46
N PHE A 186 -13.56 15.53 4.45
CA PHE A 186 -13.10 14.24 4.96
C PHE A 186 -12.85 14.28 6.45
N THR A 187 -12.71 13.11 7.06
CA THR A 187 -12.39 12.95 8.48
C THR A 187 -10.97 12.44 8.60
N ILE A 188 -10.22 12.97 9.56
CA ILE A 188 -8.91 12.45 9.95
C ILE A 188 -9.06 11.71 11.28
N TRP A 189 -8.65 10.46 11.31
CA TRP A 189 -8.55 9.65 12.51
C TRP A 189 -7.11 9.38 12.89
N VAL A 190 -6.76 9.59 14.15
CA VAL A 190 -5.47 9.22 14.75
C VAL A 190 -5.69 8.08 15.72
N TYR A 191 -4.98 6.97 15.52
CA TYR A 191 -5.06 5.77 16.34
C TYR A 191 -3.77 5.58 17.13
N HIS A 192 -3.90 5.48 18.42
CA HIS A 192 -2.83 5.14 19.35
C HIS A 192 -3.01 3.68 19.80
N ASP A 193 -2.33 2.76 19.11
CA ASP A 193 -2.27 1.35 19.48
C ASP A 193 -1.01 1.11 20.32
N PRO A 194 -1.13 0.54 21.54
CA PRO A 194 0.02 0.29 22.40
C PRO A 194 1.06 -0.67 21.80
N LEU A 195 0.70 -1.42 20.76
CA LEU A 195 1.63 -2.28 20.02
C LEU A 195 2.65 -1.47 19.21
N TYR A 196 2.34 -0.23 18.84
CA TYR A 196 3.18 0.58 17.97
C TYR A 196 3.63 1.87 18.67
N GLN A 197 4.90 2.21 18.51
CA GLN A 197 5.46 3.45 19.08
C GLN A 197 4.88 4.72 18.41
N LYS A 198 4.38 4.61 17.21
CA LYS A 198 3.95 5.74 16.42
C LYS A 198 2.47 5.59 16.06
N PRO A 199 1.68 6.67 16.22
CA PRO A 199 0.27 6.62 15.86
C PRO A 199 0.07 6.38 14.37
N LEU A 200 -1.02 5.70 14.03
CA LEU A 200 -1.53 5.56 12.68
C LEU A 200 -2.49 6.71 12.39
N VAL A 201 -2.31 7.38 11.25
CA VAL A 201 -3.19 8.46 10.81
C VAL A 201 -3.91 8.02 9.55
N LEU A 202 -5.24 8.04 9.57
CA LEU A 202 -6.10 7.68 8.43
C LEU A 202 -6.97 8.86 8.03
N GLY A 203 -7.15 9.04 6.72
CA GLY A 203 -8.11 9.97 6.14
C GLY A 203 -9.23 9.20 5.43
N THR A 204 -10.47 9.65 5.58
CA THR A 204 -11.62 8.98 4.97
C THR A 204 -12.76 9.96 4.71
N ASN A 205 -13.53 9.71 3.66
CA ASN A 205 -14.81 10.40 3.42
C ASN A 205 -16.02 9.58 3.87
N LEU A 206 -15.79 8.48 4.61
CA LEU A 206 -16.86 7.64 5.12
C LEU A 206 -17.46 8.23 6.40
N THR A 207 -18.78 8.20 6.50
CA THR A 207 -19.51 8.39 7.75
C THR A 207 -19.52 7.06 8.52
N ALA A 208 -18.38 6.70 9.11
CA ALA A 208 -18.18 5.41 9.77
C ALA A 208 -17.50 5.57 11.14
N GLN A 209 -17.79 4.66 12.04
CA GLN A 209 -17.13 4.59 13.34
C GLN A 209 -15.61 4.38 13.15
N PRO A 210 -14.77 4.94 14.03
CA PRO A 210 -13.32 4.81 13.92
C PRO A 210 -12.85 3.34 13.95
N ALA A 211 -13.51 2.48 14.72
CA ALA A 211 -13.20 1.05 14.73
C ALA A 211 -13.39 0.41 13.33
N THR A 212 -14.48 0.73 12.64
CA THR A 212 -14.74 0.25 11.27
C THR A 212 -13.67 0.76 10.30
N THR A 213 -13.31 2.04 10.39
CA THR A 213 -12.26 2.63 9.53
C THR A 213 -10.90 1.94 9.76
N LEU A 214 -10.55 1.64 11.01
CA LEU A 214 -9.34 0.90 11.33
C LEU A 214 -9.37 -0.52 10.77
N HIS A 215 -10.49 -1.24 10.93
CA HIS A 215 -10.66 -2.59 10.39
C HIS A 215 -10.49 -2.61 8.86
N LEU A 216 -11.15 -1.71 8.13
CA LEU A 216 -11.02 -1.57 6.67
C LEU A 216 -9.56 -1.36 6.27
N TYR A 217 -8.84 -0.49 6.99
CA TYR A 217 -7.43 -0.26 6.69
C TYR A 217 -6.56 -1.49 6.94
N LEU A 218 -6.77 -2.18 8.06
CA LEU A 218 -5.99 -3.37 8.41
C LEU A 218 -6.31 -4.56 7.50
N ASP A 219 -7.52 -4.62 6.94
CA ASP A 219 -7.92 -5.64 5.98
C ASP A 219 -7.20 -5.50 4.62
N ARG A 220 -6.56 -4.36 4.37
CA ARG A 220 -5.77 -4.12 3.16
C ARG A 220 -4.55 -5.05 3.01
N TRP A 221 -4.00 -5.55 4.12
CA TRP A 221 -2.73 -6.30 4.13
C TRP A 221 -2.59 -7.40 3.06
N PRO A 222 -3.61 -8.23 2.75
CA PRO A 222 -3.49 -9.29 1.75
C PRO A 222 -3.11 -8.79 0.34
N VAL A 223 -3.38 -7.53 -0.01
CA VAL A 223 -3.00 -6.98 -1.32
C VAL A 223 -1.48 -6.90 -1.49
N GLU A 224 -0.74 -6.66 -0.41
CA GLU A 224 0.73 -6.62 -0.42
C GLU A 224 1.36 -8.01 -0.56
N GLU A 225 0.66 -9.04 -0.10
CA GLU A 225 1.13 -10.43 -0.18
C GLU A 225 1.19 -10.92 -1.63
N VAL A 226 0.25 -10.50 -2.49
CA VAL A 226 0.19 -10.95 -3.89
C VAL A 226 1.47 -10.61 -4.66
N PRO A 227 1.94 -9.35 -4.74
CA PRO A 227 3.18 -9.04 -5.43
C PRO A 227 4.42 -9.64 -4.74
N LEU A 228 4.40 -9.80 -3.42
CA LEU A 228 5.48 -10.46 -2.70
C LEU A 228 5.60 -11.93 -3.08
N VAL A 229 4.50 -12.67 -3.10
CA VAL A 229 4.43 -14.07 -3.55
C VAL A 229 4.87 -14.19 -5.01
N CYS A 230 4.34 -13.33 -5.89
CA CYS A 230 4.71 -13.30 -7.29
C CYS A 230 6.21 -13.09 -7.50
N LYS A 231 6.78 -12.09 -6.86
CA LYS A 231 8.20 -11.71 -7.04
C LYS A 231 9.16 -12.66 -6.36
N GLN A 232 8.88 -13.04 -5.11
CA GLN A 232 9.83 -13.80 -4.30
C GLN A 232 9.60 -15.30 -4.35
N LEU A 233 8.33 -15.74 -4.25
CA LEU A 233 8.01 -17.14 -4.18
C LEU A 233 7.93 -17.80 -5.56
N LEU A 234 7.29 -17.12 -6.54
CA LEU A 234 7.20 -17.61 -7.92
C LEU A 234 8.38 -17.16 -8.78
N GLY A 235 9.20 -16.22 -8.30
CA GLY A 235 10.44 -15.80 -8.95
C GLY A 235 10.27 -14.96 -10.22
N LEU A 236 9.10 -14.34 -10.44
CA LEU A 236 8.81 -13.60 -11.66
C LEU A 236 9.65 -12.33 -11.85
N GLN A 237 10.25 -11.80 -10.81
CA GLN A 237 11.19 -10.68 -10.93
C GLN A 237 12.46 -11.03 -11.75
N ARG A 238 12.74 -12.31 -11.96
CA ARG A 238 13.96 -12.82 -12.60
C ARG A 238 13.84 -13.04 -14.10
N GLN A 239 12.67 -12.81 -14.65
CA GLN A 239 12.42 -13.13 -16.05
C GLN A 239 13.05 -12.12 -16.98
N PHE A 240 13.82 -12.63 -17.93
CA PHE A 240 14.38 -11.88 -19.04
C PHE A 240 13.47 -12.05 -20.24
N VAL A 241 12.41 -11.24 -20.29
CA VAL A 241 11.47 -11.29 -21.39
C VAL A 241 11.66 -10.06 -22.26
N PHE A 242 11.94 -10.28 -23.53
CA PHE A 242 12.21 -9.23 -24.52
C PHE A 242 11.02 -8.97 -25.43
N ALA A 243 10.16 -9.96 -25.63
CA ALA A 243 8.98 -9.81 -26.48
C ALA A 243 7.95 -8.85 -25.88
N ALA A 244 7.43 -7.95 -26.72
CA ALA A 244 6.51 -6.89 -26.27
C ALA A 244 5.27 -7.44 -25.55
N ALA A 245 4.68 -8.54 -26.02
CA ALA A 245 3.52 -9.16 -25.40
C ALA A 245 3.86 -9.88 -24.08
N ALA A 246 5.00 -10.55 -24.01
CA ALA A 246 5.38 -11.34 -22.85
C ALA A 246 5.77 -10.49 -21.63
N ARG A 247 6.15 -9.22 -21.81
CA ARG A 247 6.46 -8.30 -20.70
C ARG A 247 5.25 -8.00 -19.81
N PHE A 248 4.03 -8.09 -20.35
CA PHE A 248 2.79 -7.94 -19.60
C PHE A 248 2.22 -9.28 -19.19
N ARG A 249 1.97 -10.17 -20.15
CA ARG A 249 1.26 -11.44 -19.92
C ARG A 249 1.90 -12.30 -18.85
N LEU A 250 3.22 -12.36 -18.83
CA LEU A 250 3.90 -13.22 -17.88
C LEU A 250 3.85 -12.71 -16.44
N PRO A 251 4.09 -11.40 -16.15
CA PRO A 251 3.79 -10.83 -14.83
C PRO A 251 2.31 -10.92 -14.44
N GLU A 252 1.37 -10.70 -15.37
CA GLU A 252 -0.06 -10.85 -15.10
C GLU A 252 -0.43 -12.26 -14.67
N LEU A 253 0.00 -13.27 -15.43
CA LEU A 253 -0.19 -14.68 -15.07
C LEU A 253 0.44 -15.00 -13.71
N GLY A 254 1.62 -14.45 -13.45
CA GLY A 254 2.28 -14.63 -12.16
C GLY A 254 1.57 -13.96 -11.00
N LEU A 255 1.00 -12.78 -11.20
CA LEU A 255 0.20 -12.09 -10.19
C LEU A 255 -1.11 -12.85 -9.92
N LEU A 256 -1.76 -13.38 -10.97
CA LEU A 256 -2.93 -14.23 -10.84
C LEU A 256 -2.59 -15.52 -10.08
N ALA A 257 -1.53 -16.21 -10.45
CA ALA A 257 -1.08 -17.43 -9.77
C ALA A 257 -0.71 -17.16 -8.31
N ALA A 258 -0.08 -16.01 -8.03
CA ALA A 258 0.24 -15.59 -6.67
C ALA A 258 -1.01 -15.33 -5.84
N ASN A 259 -2.03 -14.69 -6.41
CA ASN A 259 -3.32 -14.48 -5.75
C ASN A 259 -4.03 -15.80 -5.45
N ILE A 260 -4.11 -16.72 -6.42
CA ILE A 260 -4.69 -18.06 -6.22
C ILE A 260 -3.96 -18.77 -5.09
N LEU A 261 -2.63 -18.74 -5.07
CA LEU A 261 -1.83 -19.39 -4.03
C LEU A 261 -2.07 -18.76 -2.64
N ALA A 262 -2.16 -17.43 -2.56
CA ALA A 262 -2.46 -16.71 -1.31
C ALA A 262 -3.88 -17.02 -0.83
N HIS A 263 -4.87 -17.01 -1.73
CA HIS A 263 -6.26 -17.33 -1.43
C HIS A 263 -6.40 -18.77 -0.89
N LEU A 264 -5.83 -19.73 -1.60
CA LEU A 264 -5.86 -21.14 -1.17
C LEU A 264 -5.13 -21.34 0.16
N ALA A 265 -3.99 -20.69 0.36
CA ALA A 265 -3.26 -20.79 1.63
C ALA A 265 -4.05 -20.24 2.81
N ALA A 266 -4.83 -19.18 2.61
CA ALA A 266 -5.71 -18.62 3.64
C ALA A 266 -6.93 -19.49 3.92
N GLY A 267 -7.52 -20.11 2.88
CA GLY A 267 -8.72 -20.96 2.99
C GLY A 267 -8.45 -22.38 3.48
N LEU A 268 -7.30 -22.96 3.18
CA LEU A 268 -6.93 -24.32 3.54
C LEU A 268 -6.44 -24.43 4.99
N PRO A 269 -6.47 -25.62 5.60
CA PRO A 269 -5.85 -25.86 6.89
C PRO A 269 -4.36 -25.49 6.89
N ALA A 270 -3.84 -25.11 8.05
CA ALA A 270 -2.43 -24.80 8.21
C ALA A 270 -1.56 -26.06 7.96
N LEU A 271 -0.58 -25.96 7.09
CA LEU A 271 0.28 -27.07 6.67
C LEU A 271 1.61 -27.02 7.42
N PRO A 272 2.01 -28.12 8.13
CA PRO A 272 3.32 -28.19 8.76
C PRO A 272 4.42 -28.33 7.71
N THR A 273 5.58 -27.74 8.00
CA THR A 273 6.78 -27.85 7.12
C THR A 273 7.68 -29.03 7.50
N GLY A 274 7.38 -29.71 8.60
CA GLY A 274 8.08 -30.87 9.12
C GLY A 274 7.57 -31.21 10.52
N PHE A 275 8.07 -32.31 11.10
CA PHE A 275 7.64 -32.80 12.44
C PHE A 275 8.00 -31.82 13.58
N TRP A 276 8.95 -30.91 13.37
CA TRP A 276 9.34 -29.89 14.33
C TRP A 276 8.39 -28.69 14.36
N ASP A 277 7.52 -28.53 13.34
CA ASP A 277 6.63 -27.39 13.19
C ASP A 277 5.37 -27.55 14.03
N ARG A 278 5.47 -27.23 15.30
CA ARG A 278 4.38 -27.41 16.28
C ARG A 278 3.26 -26.37 16.14
N GLN A 279 3.52 -25.26 15.42
CA GLN A 279 2.54 -24.20 15.19
C GLN A 279 2.48 -23.85 13.70
N PRO A 280 1.89 -24.72 12.88
CA PRO A 280 1.80 -24.48 11.46
C PRO A 280 0.99 -23.23 11.16
N ARG A 281 1.42 -22.45 10.16
CA ARG A 281 0.75 -21.23 9.72
C ARG A 281 0.21 -21.39 8.31
N ARG A 282 -0.87 -20.70 8.01
CA ARG A 282 -1.46 -20.62 6.66
C ARG A 282 -0.67 -19.61 5.82
N THR A 283 0.31 -20.08 5.04
CA THR A 283 1.12 -19.22 4.20
C THR A 283 1.30 -19.80 2.80
N PRO A 284 1.35 -18.93 1.75
CA PRO A 284 1.59 -19.35 0.38
C PRO A 284 2.87 -20.17 0.21
N GLY A 285 3.92 -19.85 0.96
CA GLY A 285 5.20 -20.55 0.92
C GLY A 285 5.11 -22.01 1.41
N ARG A 286 4.30 -22.26 2.43
CA ARG A 286 4.06 -23.63 2.93
C ARG A 286 3.23 -24.43 1.94
N LEU A 287 2.15 -23.85 1.43
CA LEU A 287 1.32 -24.49 0.42
C LEU A 287 2.14 -24.83 -0.84
N ARG A 288 2.94 -23.86 -1.34
CA ARG A 288 3.84 -24.12 -2.48
C ARG A 288 4.79 -25.28 -2.23
N ARG A 289 5.34 -25.40 -1.02
CA ARG A 289 6.24 -26.53 -0.66
C ARG A 289 5.54 -27.85 -0.76
N VAL A 290 4.32 -27.97 -0.21
CA VAL A 290 3.53 -29.18 -0.27
C VAL A 290 3.16 -29.55 -1.71
N LEU A 291 2.71 -28.58 -2.50
CA LEU A 291 2.43 -28.77 -3.92
C LEU A 291 3.69 -29.23 -4.70
N GLY A 292 4.85 -28.66 -4.36
CA GLY A 292 6.13 -29.05 -4.96
C GLY A 292 6.59 -30.48 -4.56
N GLN A 293 6.21 -30.95 -3.39
CA GLN A 293 6.49 -32.33 -2.94
C GLN A 293 5.58 -33.36 -3.58
N ALA A 294 4.33 -32.97 -3.91
CA ALA A 294 3.39 -33.81 -4.64
C ALA A 294 3.88 -34.16 -6.06
N GLY A 295 4.92 -33.46 -6.50
CA GLY A 295 5.70 -33.80 -7.67
C GLY A 295 5.11 -33.34 -9.01
N PHE A 296 5.92 -32.67 -9.81
CA PHE A 296 5.70 -32.66 -11.25
C PHE A 296 6.03 -34.06 -11.79
N PRO A 297 5.33 -34.52 -12.83
CA PRO A 297 5.69 -35.75 -13.51
C PRO A 297 7.20 -35.75 -13.82
N LYS A 298 7.87 -36.87 -13.57
CA LYS A 298 9.33 -37.02 -13.82
C LYS A 298 9.76 -36.66 -15.25
N ALA A 299 8.80 -36.60 -16.18
CA ALA A 299 8.99 -36.19 -17.59
C ALA A 299 9.41 -34.70 -17.75
N TYR A 300 9.29 -33.85 -16.74
CA TYR A 300 9.73 -32.46 -16.81
C TYR A 300 10.80 -32.18 -15.76
N PRO A 301 12.08 -32.56 -16.02
CA PRO A 301 13.17 -32.22 -15.12
C PRO A 301 13.33 -30.69 -15.11
N LEU A 302 13.06 -30.05 -13.97
CA LEU A 302 13.34 -28.64 -13.80
C LEU A 302 14.85 -28.40 -13.91
N ASP A 303 15.25 -27.48 -14.79
CA ASP A 303 16.65 -27.03 -14.90
C ASP A 303 17.17 -26.64 -13.49
N ARG A 304 18.39 -27.03 -13.20
CA ARG A 304 19.09 -26.70 -11.93
C ARG A 304 19.01 -25.20 -11.64
N ARG A 305 19.11 -24.34 -12.66
CA ARG A 305 18.99 -22.88 -12.54
C ARG A 305 17.64 -22.41 -12.01
N LEU A 306 16.57 -23.16 -12.24
CA LEU A 306 15.24 -22.86 -11.70
C LEU A 306 15.08 -23.32 -10.24
N ARG A 307 15.92 -24.23 -9.77
CA ARG A 307 15.92 -24.71 -8.39
C ARG A 307 16.74 -23.82 -7.45
N GLU A 308 17.73 -23.12 -7.98
CA GLU A 308 18.60 -22.27 -7.18
C GLU A 308 17.89 -20.97 -6.78
N LYS A 309 17.83 -20.69 -5.48
CA LYS A 309 17.31 -19.44 -4.94
C LYS A 309 18.27 -18.30 -5.29
N GLN A 310 17.97 -17.55 -6.33
CA GLN A 310 18.76 -16.36 -6.65
C GLN A 310 18.55 -15.24 -5.63
N ALA A 311 19.56 -14.41 -5.43
CA ALA A 311 19.46 -13.24 -4.56
C ALA A 311 18.33 -12.31 -5.02
N VAL A 312 17.63 -11.68 -4.08
CA VAL A 312 16.54 -10.71 -4.35
C VAL A 312 17.00 -9.59 -5.30
N THR A 313 18.29 -9.27 -5.26
CA THR A 313 18.93 -8.24 -6.11
C THR A 313 19.45 -8.76 -7.45
N ALA A 314 19.25 -10.05 -7.79
CA ALA A 314 19.81 -10.64 -9.02
C ALA A 314 19.35 -9.97 -10.31
N HIS A 315 18.15 -9.35 -10.30
CA HIS A 315 17.58 -8.60 -11.42
C HIS A 315 18.16 -7.20 -11.58
N LEU A 316 18.92 -6.70 -10.59
CA LEU A 316 19.49 -5.36 -10.63
C LEU A 316 20.85 -5.33 -11.32
N PRO A 317 21.22 -4.21 -11.95
CA PRO A 317 22.56 -4.00 -12.47
C PRO A 317 23.64 -4.18 -11.39
N LYS A 318 24.83 -4.62 -11.79
CA LYS A 318 25.95 -4.89 -10.84
C LYS A 318 26.26 -3.71 -9.92
N ALA A 319 26.28 -2.49 -10.45
CA ALA A 319 26.54 -1.26 -9.67
C ALA A 319 25.52 -1.03 -8.55
N VAL A 320 24.24 -1.32 -8.80
CA VAL A 320 23.16 -1.17 -7.81
C VAL A 320 23.28 -2.21 -6.69
N ARG A 321 23.75 -3.43 -7.01
CA ARG A 321 24.00 -4.48 -6.01
C ARG A 321 25.15 -4.12 -5.06
N ALA A 322 26.22 -3.53 -5.60
CA ALA A 322 27.37 -3.10 -4.81
C ALA A 322 27.00 -2.00 -3.79
N HIS A 323 26.21 -1.01 -4.19
CA HIS A 323 25.78 0.06 -3.29
C HIS A 323 25.01 -0.44 -2.06
N ARG A 324 24.17 -1.46 -2.20
CA ARG A 324 23.43 -2.04 -1.06
C ARG A 324 24.34 -2.79 -0.09
N ARG A 325 25.35 -3.51 -0.59
CA ARG A 325 26.35 -4.19 0.26
C ARG A 325 27.09 -3.18 1.15
N HIS A 326 27.50 -2.05 0.60
CA HIS A 326 28.22 -1.02 1.35
C HIS A 326 27.37 -0.43 2.50
N LYS A 327 26.07 -0.17 2.28
CA LYS A 327 25.17 0.33 3.34
C LYS A 327 24.96 -0.69 4.47
N ALA A 328 24.82 -1.98 4.15
CA ALA A 328 24.67 -3.01 5.15
C ALA A 328 25.91 -3.17 6.03
N THR A 329 27.11 -3.06 5.45
CA THR A 329 28.38 -3.15 6.18
C THR A 329 28.59 -1.94 7.10
N GLN A 330 28.22 -0.72 6.65
CA GLN A 330 28.34 0.47 7.49
C GLN A 330 27.37 0.45 8.68
N THR A 331 26.17 -0.11 8.52
CA THR A 331 25.21 -0.22 9.64
C THR A 331 25.66 -1.26 10.68
N ALA A 332 26.33 -2.33 10.25
CA ALA A 332 26.86 -3.35 11.16
C ALA A 332 28.09 -2.87 11.97
N ILE A 333 28.89 -1.95 11.42
CA ILE A 333 30.08 -1.38 12.10
C ILE A 333 29.66 -0.27 13.09
N SER A 334 28.52 0.40 12.87
CA SER A 334 28.03 1.47 13.77
C SER A 334 27.28 0.95 15.01
N THR A 335 27.05 -0.36 15.11
CA THR A 335 26.34 -1.00 16.24
C THR A 335 27.23 -1.96 17.05
N ALA A 336 28.55 -1.95 16.82
CA ALA A 336 29.54 -2.74 17.60
C ALA A 336 30.26 -1.88 18.66
#